data_c0d3c686b2cd967e5042208651507cab
#
_entry.id   c0d3c686b2cd967e5042208651507cab
#
_cell.length_a   1.000
_cell.length_b   1.000
_cell.length_c   1.000
_cell.angle_alpha   90.00
_cell.angle_beta   90.00
_cell.angle_gamma   90.00
#
_symmetry.space_group_name_H-M   'P 1'
#
loop_
_entity.id
_entity.type
_entity.pdbx_description
1 polymer ?
#
loop_
_entity_poly.entity_id
_entity_poly.type
_entity_poly.pdbx_seq_one_letter_code
_entity_poly.pdbx_strand_id
1 'polypeptide(L)'
;MNNLVTDGSVANSDFRYWGSHFYEWGITGNTRIFKNNNLLHAKYGFSVMYNNLRPTDNRVFVTDGNQTNLEEFGVKLKDSRLRNVFVTVPLHLEFDFTKKRTNDAGKEIFKTHKSVRLGIGGYAGFRVKSKQKLCYEIDGNDFSTKEKGDFNVNDFIYGVSAYLGYEETSLYIKYDLNPMFADNAVKQNNISLGVRFDWN
;
A
#
# COMPACT_ATOMS: atom_id res chain seq x y z
N MET A 1 -2.99 4.68 5.72
CA MET A 1 -2.74 6.03 5.18
C MET A 1 -1.94 5.92 3.90
N ASN A 2 -2.29 6.70 2.87
CA ASN A 2 -1.52 6.87 1.62
C ASN A 2 -1.25 8.34 1.40
N ASN A 3 -0.09 8.66 0.86
CA ASN A 3 0.23 10.00 0.37
C ASN A 3 1.20 9.90 -0.81
N LEU A 4 1.32 10.97 -1.58
CA LEU A 4 2.32 11.09 -2.62
C LEU A 4 3.47 11.97 -2.13
N VAL A 5 4.68 11.50 -2.34
CA VAL A 5 5.91 12.23 -2.06
C VAL A 5 6.34 12.91 -3.36
N THR A 6 6.42 14.23 -3.33
CA THR A 6 6.86 15.05 -4.47
C THR A 6 8.22 15.62 -4.16
N ASP A 7 9.19 15.42 -5.05
CA ASP A 7 10.57 15.91 -4.92
C ASP A 7 11.22 15.62 -3.54
N GLY A 8 10.92 14.43 -2.99
CA GLY A 8 11.45 14.01 -1.70
C GLY A 8 10.75 14.61 -0.47
N SER A 9 9.78 15.50 -0.64
CA SER A 9 9.02 16.08 0.46
C SER A 9 7.78 15.25 0.78
N VAL A 10 7.67 14.79 2.02
CA VAL A 10 6.49 14.07 2.55
C VAL A 10 5.39 15.04 2.99
N ALA A 11 5.72 16.31 3.15
CA ALA A 11 4.78 17.36 3.58
C ALA A 11 3.92 17.82 2.40
N ASN A 12 3.01 16.95 1.97
CA ASN A 12 2.09 17.24 0.89
C ASN A 12 0.67 17.31 1.45
N SER A 13 0.05 18.51 1.37
CA SER A 13 -1.34 18.76 1.78
C SER A 13 -2.37 18.40 0.70
N ASP A 14 -1.94 17.89 -0.45
CA ASP A 14 -2.81 17.60 -1.59
C ASP A 14 -3.81 16.46 -1.31
N PHE A 15 -3.52 15.62 -0.31
CA PHE A 15 -4.34 14.48 0.01
C PHE A 15 -4.78 14.46 1.47
N ARG A 16 -6.04 14.09 1.68
CA ARG A 16 -6.60 13.95 3.04
C ARG A 16 -5.97 12.77 3.76
N TYR A 17 -5.38 12.98 4.93
CA TYR A 17 -4.82 11.93 5.78
C TYR A 17 -5.87 10.87 6.15
N TRP A 18 -7.07 11.30 6.56
CA TRP A 18 -8.21 10.45 6.88
C TRP A 18 -9.11 10.19 5.65
N GLY A 19 -8.65 9.49 4.69
CA GLY A 19 -9.42 9.24 3.46
C GLY A 19 -8.57 8.65 2.39
N SER A 20 -7.29 8.99 2.38
CA SER A 20 -6.29 8.35 1.55
C SER A 20 -5.71 7.15 2.31
N HIS A 21 -6.02 5.95 1.84
CA HIS A 21 -5.58 4.73 2.52
C HIS A 21 -5.40 3.57 1.54
N PHE A 22 -4.58 2.62 1.93
CA PHE A 22 -4.43 1.38 1.20
C PHE A 22 -5.06 0.21 1.96
N TYR A 23 -5.48 -0.78 1.20
CA TYR A 23 -5.85 -2.10 1.70
C TYR A 23 -5.09 -3.13 0.88
N GLU A 24 -4.58 -4.13 1.54
CA GLU A 24 -3.86 -5.23 0.90
C GLU A 24 -4.33 -6.55 1.49
N TRP A 25 -4.72 -7.47 0.62
CA TRP A 25 -5.17 -8.81 0.97
C TRP A 25 -4.34 -9.81 0.20
N GLY A 26 -3.86 -10.83 0.87
CA GLY A 26 -3.02 -11.81 0.20
C GLY A 26 -2.73 -13.03 1.03
N ILE A 27 -2.01 -13.94 0.43
CA ILE A 27 -1.49 -15.14 1.06
C ILE A 27 0.02 -15.02 1.14
N THR A 28 0.59 -15.40 2.27
CA THR A 28 2.05 -15.37 2.48
C THR A 28 2.54 -16.72 2.97
N GLY A 29 3.64 -17.19 2.38
CA GLY A 29 4.45 -18.29 2.89
C GLY A 29 5.56 -17.76 3.77
N ASN A 30 5.92 -18.53 4.78
CA ASN A 30 7.01 -18.24 5.69
C ASN A 30 7.94 -19.44 5.77
N THR A 31 9.21 -19.28 5.40
CA THR A 31 10.18 -20.36 5.38
C THR A 31 11.41 -19.97 6.20
N ARG A 32 11.78 -20.81 7.17
CA ARG A 32 13.03 -20.61 7.92
C ARG A 32 14.23 -20.78 6.99
N ILE A 33 15.16 -19.83 7.08
CA ILE A 33 16.41 -19.87 6.31
C ILE A 33 17.40 -20.87 6.95
N PHE A 34 17.46 -20.89 8.27
CA PHE A 34 18.37 -21.79 9.00
C PHE A 34 17.59 -22.88 9.75
N LYS A 35 17.96 -24.15 9.56
CA LYS A 35 17.25 -25.31 10.15
C LYS A 35 17.21 -25.28 11.68
N ASN A 36 18.30 -24.81 12.33
CA ASN A 36 18.46 -24.83 13.79
C ASN A 36 18.24 -23.48 14.46
N ASN A 37 17.85 -22.45 13.68
CA ASN A 37 17.65 -21.11 14.21
C ASN A 37 16.31 -20.56 13.71
N ASN A 38 15.51 -20.04 14.63
CA ASN A 38 14.20 -19.46 14.33
C ASN A 38 14.25 -17.94 14.07
N LEU A 39 15.45 -17.36 14.06
CA LEU A 39 15.57 -15.90 13.99
C LEU A 39 15.25 -15.36 12.59
N LEU A 40 15.69 -16.04 11.53
CA LEU A 40 15.61 -15.50 10.17
C LEU A 40 14.71 -16.34 9.27
N HIS A 41 13.73 -15.67 8.68
CA HIS A 41 12.74 -16.24 7.78
C HIS A 41 12.72 -15.51 6.44
N ALA A 42 12.50 -16.24 5.36
CA ALA A 42 12.07 -15.68 4.09
C ALA A 42 10.54 -15.68 4.05
N LYS A 43 9.94 -14.51 3.92
CA LYS A 43 8.50 -14.34 3.80
C LYS A 43 8.19 -13.83 2.39
N TYR A 44 7.36 -14.56 1.68
CA TYR A 44 7.00 -14.28 0.30
C TYR A 44 5.51 -14.54 0.10
N GLY A 45 4.92 -13.96 -0.94
CA GLY A 45 3.51 -14.13 -1.12
C GLY A 45 2.98 -13.53 -2.40
N PHE A 46 1.67 -13.46 -2.43
CA PHE A 46 0.89 -12.86 -3.50
C PHE A 46 -0.27 -12.08 -2.89
N SER A 47 -0.46 -10.85 -3.34
CA SER A 47 -1.48 -9.98 -2.77
C SER A 47 -2.17 -9.11 -3.82
N VAL A 48 -3.36 -8.65 -3.47
CA VAL A 48 -4.10 -7.62 -4.20
C VAL A 48 -4.12 -6.36 -3.34
N MET A 49 -3.57 -5.29 -3.87
CA MET A 49 -3.43 -4.02 -3.18
C MET A 49 -4.36 -2.97 -3.80
N TYR A 50 -5.07 -2.25 -2.96
CA TYR A 50 -5.95 -1.14 -3.30
C TYR A 50 -5.37 0.15 -2.74
N ASN A 51 -4.88 1.03 -3.61
CA ASN A 51 -4.44 2.36 -3.23
C ASN A 51 -5.55 3.37 -3.51
N ASN A 52 -5.95 4.12 -2.48
CA ASN A 52 -6.93 5.18 -2.60
C ASN A 52 -6.25 6.51 -2.27
N LEU A 53 -6.41 7.47 -3.16
CA LEU A 53 -5.99 8.86 -2.96
C LEU A 53 -7.23 9.75 -2.99
N ARG A 54 -7.36 10.59 -1.98
CA ARG A 54 -8.48 11.51 -1.81
C ARG A 54 -7.95 12.94 -1.77
N PRO A 55 -8.08 13.69 -2.88
CA PRO A 55 -7.62 15.07 -2.93
C PRO A 55 -8.29 15.97 -1.88
N THR A 56 -7.57 17.02 -1.48
CA THR A 56 -8.10 18.17 -0.74
C THR A 56 -8.61 19.25 -1.71
N ASP A 57 -9.16 20.32 -1.16
CA ASP A 57 -9.43 21.60 -1.85
C ASP A 57 -10.31 21.50 -3.11
N ASN A 58 -11.32 20.64 -3.05
CA ASN A 58 -12.30 20.49 -4.14
C ASN A 58 -11.69 20.05 -5.48
N ARG A 59 -10.59 19.28 -5.45
CA ARG A 59 -9.82 18.89 -6.65
C ARG A 59 -10.14 17.49 -7.13
N VAL A 60 -9.93 17.30 -8.42
CA VAL A 60 -10.07 16.03 -9.14
C VAL A 60 -8.82 15.76 -9.96
N PHE A 61 -8.57 14.49 -10.29
CA PHE A 61 -7.53 14.14 -11.26
C PHE A 61 -8.06 14.35 -12.66
N VAL A 62 -7.38 15.17 -13.45
CA VAL A 62 -7.65 15.43 -14.85
C VAL A 62 -6.47 14.95 -15.68
N THR A 63 -6.74 14.14 -16.67
CA THR A 63 -5.74 13.63 -17.61
C THR A 63 -5.87 14.38 -18.92
N ASP A 64 -4.80 15.07 -19.31
CA ASP A 64 -4.64 15.72 -20.61
C ASP A 64 -3.39 15.17 -21.30
N GLY A 65 -3.58 14.46 -22.40
CA GLY A 65 -2.52 13.70 -23.05
C GLY A 65 -1.82 12.76 -22.09
N ASN A 66 -0.51 12.95 -21.89
CA ASN A 66 0.33 12.14 -21.00
C ASN A 66 0.52 12.76 -19.61
N GLN A 67 -0.24 13.78 -19.25
CA GLN A 67 -0.14 14.43 -17.94
C GLN A 67 -1.40 14.22 -17.13
N THR A 68 -1.27 13.87 -15.87
CA THR A 68 -2.39 13.79 -14.92
C THR A 68 -2.14 14.75 -13.78
N ASN A 69 -2.98 15.76 -13.64
CA ASN A 69 -2.85 16.83 -12.68
C ASN A 69 -4.07 16.87 -11.75
N LEU A 70 -3.91 17.55 -10.61
CA LEU A 70 -5.02 17.90 -9.74
C LEU A 70 -5.56 19.28 -10.17
N GLU A 71 -6.82 19.31 -10.57
CA GLU A 71 -7.52 20.52 -10.99
C GLU A 71 -8.74 20.78 -10.11
N GLU A 72 -9.10 22.04 -9.96
CA GLU A 72 -10.29 22.42 -9.20
C GLU A 72 -11.56 22.03 -9.96
N PHE A 73 -12.50 21.44 -9.27
CA PHE A 73 -13.79 21.05 -9.84
C PHE A 73 -14.80 22.18 -9.66
N GLY A 74 -15.50 22.57 -10.74
CA GLY A 74 -16.38 23.75 -10.75
C GLY A 74 -17.61 23.67 -9.83
N VAL A 75 -17.88 22.52 -9.23
CA VAL A 75 -18.99 22.29 -8.30
C VAL A 75 -18.42 21.72 -7.00
N LYS A 76 -19.06 22.02 -5.86
CA LYS A 76 -18.62 21.53 -4.56
C LYS A 76 -18.69 20.00 -4.49
N LEU A 77 -17.54 19.37 -4.28
CA LEU A 77 -17.41 17.93 -4.13
C LEU A 77 -17.71 17.49 -2.69
N LYS A 78 -18.57 16.49 -2.54
CA LYS A 78 -18.74 15.72 -1.28
C LYS A 78 -17.62 14.70 -1.12
N ASP A 79 -17.21 14.06 -2.22
CA ASP A 79 -16.11 13.08 -2.25
C ASP A 79 -15.44 13.07 -3.62
N SER A 80 -14.11 13.04 -3.64
CA SER A 80 -13.28 12.78 -4.82
C SER A 80 -12.25 11.73 -4.45
N ARG A 81 -12.11 10.69 -5.27
CA ARG A 81 -11.22 9.58 -4.96
C ARG A 81 -10.70 8.90 -6.22
N LEU A 82 -9.37 8.84 -6.34
CA LEU A 82 -8.70 7.96 -7.30
C LEU A 82 -8.34 6.65 -6.60
N ARG A 83 -8.75 5.53 -7.17
CA ARG A 83 -8.42 4.18 -6.70
C ARG A 83 -7.66 3.42 -7.75
N ASN A 84 -6.49 2.92 -7.38
CA ASN A 84 -5.68 2.01 -8.17
C ASN A 84 -5.65 0.62 -7.52
N VAL A 85 -5.73 -0.41 -8.33
CA VAL A 85 -5.69 -1.81 -7.91
C VAL A 85 -4.50 -2.47 -8.57
N PHE A 86 -3.65 -3.07 -7.74
CA PHE A 86 -2.46 -3.79 -8.16
C PHE A 86 -2.49 -5.22 -7.66
N VAL A 87 -1.93 -6.11 -8.45
CA VAL A 87 -1.54 -7.45 -8.02
C VAL A 87 -0.05 -7.40 -7.72
N THR A 88 0.35 -7.81 -6.53
CA THR A 88 1.74 -7.66 -6.05
C THR A 88 2.31 -8.96 -5.51
N VAL A 89 3.63 -9.08 -5.63
CA VAL A 89 4.44 -10.14 -5.04
C VAL A 89 5.37 -9.50 -4.01
N PRO A 90 5.05 -9.57 -2.71
CA PRO A 90 5.94 -9.13 -1.65
C PRO A 90 7.03 -10.19 -1.36
N LEU A 91 8.22 -9.72 -1.00
CA LEU A 91 9.34 -10.54 -0.54
C LEU A 91 10.04 -9.81 0.61
N HIS A 92 10.11 -10.46 1.79
CA HIS A 92 10.72 -9.90 2.99
C HIS A 92 11.69 -10.89 3.64
N LEU A 93 12.72 -10.36 4.26
CA LEU A 93 13.48 -11.02 5.30
C LEU A 93 12.86 -10.63 6.65
N GLU A 94 12.35 -11.61 7.37
CA GLU A 94 11.74 -11.43 8.69
C GLU A 94 12.68 -11.96 9.78
N PHE A 95 12.96 -11.10 10.75
CA PHE A 95 13.61 -11.47 12.01
C PHE A 95 12.51 -11.74 13.03
N ASP A 96 12.33 -13.00 13.39
CA ASP A 96 11.36 -13.46 14.40
C ASP A 96 12.08 -13.82 15.70
N PHE A 97 11.84 -13.03 16.74
CA PHE A 97 12.46 -13.20 18.05
C PHE A 97 11.73 -14.23 18.93
N THR A 98 10.83 -15.03 18.35
CA THR A 98 10.12 -16.08 19.05
C THR A 98 11.09 -17.18 19.48
N LYS A 99 11.16 -17.41 20.79
CA LYS A 99 12.02 -18.45 21.38
C LYS A 99 11.53 -19.84 21.00
N LYS A 100 12.48 -20.72 20.71
CA LYS A 100 12.19 -22.14 20.56
C LYS A 100 11.66 -22.73 21.88
N ARG A 101 10.78 -23.70 21.81
CA ARG A 101 10.29 -24.47 22.95
C ARG A 101 10.68 -25.93 22.79
N THR A 102 10.88 -26.59 23.92
CA THR A 102 11.10 -28.05 23.96
C THR A 102 9.80 -28.70 24.44
N ASN A 103 9.33 -29.72 23.78
CA ASN A 103 8.17 -30.49 24.25
C ASN A 103 8.61 -31.49 25.34
N ASP A 104 7.63 -32.14 25.96
CA ASP A 104 7.84 -33.12 27.03
C ASP A 104 8.68 -34.35 26.61
N ALA A 105 8.79 -34.57 25.30
CA ALA A 105 9.63 -35.61 24.70
C ALA A 105 11.05 -35.14 24.35
N GLY A 106 11.47 -33.95 24.78
CA GLY A 106 12.80 -33.39 24.52
C GLY A 106 13.00 -32.84 23.10
N LYS A 107 11.97 -32.82 22.25
CA LYS A 107 12.06 -32.35 20.87
C LYS A 107 11.88 -30.84 20.78
N GLU A 108 12.79 -30.17 20.08
CA GLU A 108 12.66 -28.72 19.82
C GLU A 108 11.48 -28.43 18.87
N ILE A 109 10.61 -27.51 19.29
CA ILE A 109 9.48 -27.01 18.50
C ILE A 109 9.76 -25.53 18.19
N PHE A 110 9.76 -25.23 16.91
CA PHE A 110 9.88 -23.86 16.40
C PHE A 110 8.49 -23.30 16.11
N LYS A 111 8.01 -22.41 16.97
CA LYS A 111 6.82 -21.61 16.72
C LYS A 111 7.26 -20.29 16.09
N THR A 112 6.38 -19.68 15.32
CA THR A 112 6.56 -18.34 14.74
C THR A 112 5.52 -17.39 15.31
N HIS A 113 5.76 -16.10 15.19
CA HIS A 113 4.79 -15.05 15.54
C HIS A 113 4.29 -15.09 17.00
N LYS A 114 5.20 -15.36 17.96
CA LYS A 114 4.89 -15.34 19.40
C LYS A 114 5.71 -14.29 20.16
N SER A 115 6.39 -13.40 19.43
CA SER A 115 7.23 -12.34 19.99
C SER A 115 7.31 -11.17 19.00
N VAL A 116 8.27 -10.26 19.27
CA VAL A 116 8.59 -9.16 18.35
C VAL A 116 9.12 -9.71 17.03
N ARG A 117 8.69 -9.07 15.94
CA ARG A 117 9.13 -9.38 14.58
C ARG A 117 9.52 -8.10 13.86
N LEU A 118 10.59 -8.16 13.09
CA LEU A 118 11.02 -7.09 12.21
C LEU A 118 11.18 -7.66 10.81
N GLY A 119 10.47 -7.10 9.84
CA GLY A 119 10.60 -7.49 8.44
C GLY A 119 11.07 -6.32 7.59
N ILE A 120 12.00 -6.60 6.70
CA ILE A 120 12.46 -5.66 5.68
C ILE A 120 12.48 -6.35 4.33
N GLY A 121 12.12 -5.64 3.28
CA GLY A 121 12.07 -6.23 1.94
C GLY A 121 11.51 -5.29 0.90
N GLY A 122 10.91 -5.88 -0.11
CA GLY A 122 10.32 -5.15 -1.21
C GLY A 122 9.12 -5.86 -1.80
N TYR A 123 8.58 -5.27 -2.82
CA TYR A 123 7.48 -5.81 -3.60
C TYR A 123 7.57 -5.30 -5.03
N ALA A 124 6.97 -6.06 -5.93
CA ALA A 124 6.72 -5.66 -7.29
C ALA A 124 5.30 -6.07 -7.70
N GLY A 125 4.71 -5.40 -8.66
CA GLY A 125 3.35 -5.73 -9.07
C GLY A 125 2.90 -5.00 -10.32
N PHE A 126 1.73 -5.45 -10.82
CA PHE A 126 1.10 -4.89 -12.00
C PHE A 126 -0.26 -4.30 -11.67
N ARG A 127 -0.58 -3.19 -12.32
CA ARG A 127 -1.88 -2.55 -12.23
C ARG A 127 -2.94 -3.38 -12.96
N VAL A 128 -4.01 -3.65 -12.27
CA VAL A 128 -5.20 -4.33 -12.82
C VAL A 128 -6.24 -3.32 -13.26
N LYS A 129 -6.36 -2.21 -12.50
CA LYS A 129 -7.45 -1.27 -12.71
C LYS A 129 -7.21 0.06 -12.00
N SER A 130 -7.60 1.15 -12.68
CA SER A 130 -7.77 2.47 -12.05
C SER A 130 -9.20 2.98 -12.25
N LYS A 131 -9.68 3.74 -11.29
CA LYS A 131 -10.98 4.43 -11.37
C LYS A 131 -11.01 5.66 -10.51
N GLN A 132 -11.64 6.72 -11.01
CA GLN A 132 -11.99 7.91 -10.25
C GLN A 132 -13.48 7.86 -9.89
N LYS A 133 -13.80 8.22 -8.66
CA LYS A 133 -15.16 8.42 -8.18
C LYS A 133 -15.31 9.84 -7.70
N LEU A 134 -16.35 10.51 -8.20
CA LEU A 134 -16.74 11.85 -7.78
C LEU A 134 -18.15 11.79 -7.21
N CYS A 135 -18.37 12.48 -6.09
CA CYS A 135 -19.69 12.71 -5.53
C CYS A 135 -19.85 14.20 -5.31
N TYR A 136 -20.88 14.78 -5.86
CA TYR A 136 -21.17 16.22 -5.81
C TYR A 136 -22.67 16.46 -5.73
N GLU A 137 -23.05 17.68 -5.40
CA GLU A 137 -24.44 18.11 -5.29
C GLU A 137 -24.70 19.27 -6.23
N ILE A 138 -25.79 19.21 -6.99
CA ILE A 138 -26.30 20.30 -7.82
C ILE A 138 -27.79 20.45 -7.51
N ASP A 139 -28.19 21.67 -7.14
CA ASP A 139 -29.60 22.05 -6.86
C ASP A 139 -30.26 21.09 -5.85
N GLY A 140 -29.54 20.70 -4.80
CA GLY A 140 -30.03 19.81 -3.74
C GLY A 140 -30.07 18.32 -4.12
N ASN A 141 -29.64 17.96 -5.33
CA ASN A 141 -29.60 16.58 -5.80
C ASN A 141 -28.18 16.02 -5.74
N ASP A 142 -28.06 14.80 -5.24
CA ASP A 142 -26.78 14.08 -5.14
C ASP A 142 -26.45 13.33 -6.43
N PHE A 143 -25.28 13.61 -6.97
CA PHE A 143 -24.73 12.94 -8.13
C PHE A 143 -23.49 12.13 -7.76
N SER A 144 -23.35 10.95 -8.37
CA SER A 144 -22.15 10.12 -8.22
C SER A 144 -21.69 9.61 -9.58
N THR A 145 -20.53 10.09 -10.01
CA THR A 145 -19.88 9.67 -11.26
C THR A 145 -18.73 8.73 -10.97
N LYS A 146 -18.59 7.69 -11.79
CA LYS A 146 -17.47 6.75 -11.71
C LYS A 146 -16.86 6.63 -13.11
N GLU A 147 -15.65 7.09 -13.23
CA GLU A 147 -14.85 7.00 -14.43
C GLU A 147 -13.82 5.89 -14.29
N LYS A 148 -13.67 5.07 -15.33
CA LYS A 148 -12.65 4.03 -15.43
C LYS A 148 -11.70 4.43 -16.53
N GLY A 149 -10.41 4.43 -16.24
CA GLY A 149 -9.35 4.79 -17.18
C GLY A 149 -8.01 4.39 -16.61
N ASP A 150 -6.95 4.65 -17.34
CA ASP A 150 -5.59 4.43 -16.85
C ASP A 150 -5.07 5.63 -16.04
N PHE A 151 -5.55 6.84 -16.32
CA PHE A 151 -5.13 8.10 -15.69
C PHE A 151 -3.62 8.30 -15.72
N ASN A 152 -2.92 7.78 -16.74
CA ASN A 152 -1.46 7.71 -16.84
C ASN A 152 -0.78 7.07 -15.61
N VAL A 153 -1.52 6.30 -14.82
CA VAL A 153 -0.96 5.56 -13.70
C VAL A 153 -0.06 4.46 -14.22
N ASN A 154 1.14 4.35 -13.66
CA ASN A 154 2.10 3.33 -14.04
C ASN A 154 1.50 1.92 -13.99
N ASP A 155 1.71 1.13 -15.03
CA ASP A 155 1.23 -0.26 -15.09
C ASP A 155 2.03 -1.18 -14.17
N PHE A 156 3.29 -0.85 -13.92
CA PHE A 156 4.17 -1.61 -13.06
C PHE A 156 4.56 -0.77 -11.84
N ILE A 157 4.51 -1.38 -10.67
CA ILE A 157 5.03 -0.80 -9.43
C ILE A 157 6.08 -1.70 -8.81
N TYR A 158 7.07 -1.08 -8.20
CA TYR A 158 8.01 -1.76 -7.32
C TYR A 158 8.45 -0.82 -6.21
N GLY A 159 8.79 -1.39 -5.08
CA GLY A 159 9.13 -0.58 -3.93
C GLY A 159 9.76 -1.36 -2.80
N VAL A 160 10.09 -0.63 -1.76
CA VAL A 160 10.60 -1.17 -0.50
C VAL A 160 9.51 -1.13 0.55
N SER A 161 9.61 -2.05 1.50
CA SER A 161 8.68 -2.09 2.62
C SER A 161 9.34 -2.65 3.86
N ALA A 162 8.86 -2.22 5.02
CA ALA A 162 9.29 -2.70 6.31
C ALA A 162 8.11 -2.81 7.26
N TYR A 163 8.23 -3.69 8.24
CA TYR A 163 7.26 -3.79 9.33
C TYR A 163 7.93 -4.13 10.64
N LEU A 164 7.31 -3.63 11.71
CA LEU A 164 7.63 -3.99 13.08
C LEU A 164 6.36 -4.53 13.73
N GLY A 165 6.39 -5.75 14.22
CA GLY A 165 5.23 -6.43 14.75
C GLY A 165 5.46 -7.12 16.08
N TYR A 166 4.34 -7.40 16.73
CA TYR A 166 4.26 -8.25 17.90
C TYR A 166 3.14 -9.26 17.67
N GLU A 167 3.43 -10.51 17.82
CA GLU A 167 2.52 -11.62 17.52
C GLU A 167 1.97 -11.51 16.09
N GLU A 168 0.67 -11.40 15.89
CA GLU A 168 0.00 -11.38 14.58
C GLU A 168 -0.18 -9.98 14.01
N THR A 169 0.13 -8.91 14.79
CA THR A 169 -0.09 -7.52 14.39
C THR A 169 1.24 -6.81 14.13
N SER A 170 1.31 -6.03 13.07
CA SER A 170 2.51 -5.26 12.70
C SER A 170 2.14 -3.86 12.22
N LEU A 171 2.96 -2.88 12.56
CA LEU A 171 2.98 -1.59 11.88
C LEU A 171 3.77 -1.77 10.58
N TYR A 172 3.19 -1.34 9.46
CA TYR A 172 3.70 -1.61 8.12
C TYR A 172 3.85 -0.32 7.33
N ILE A 173 5.02 -0.12 6.72
CA ILE A 173 5.32 1.00 5.84
C ILE A 173 5.75 0.48 4.47
N LYS A 174 5.31 1.17 3.41
CA LYS A 174 5.67 0.92 2.00
C LYS A 174 6.07 2.22 1.34
N TYR A 175 7.02 2.13 0.41
CA TYR A 175 7.42 3.25 -0.45
C TYR A 175 7.65 2.74 -1.87
N ASP A 176 6.89 3.28 -2.82
CA ASP A 176 7.05 2.99 -4.24
C ASP A 176 8.31 3.70 -4.76
N LEU A 177 9.24 2.96 -5.37
CA LEU A 177 10.47 3.49 -5.93
C LEU A 177 10.28 4.09 -7.31
N ASN A 178 9.22 3.70 -8.00
CA ASN A 178 8.84 4.34 -9.26
C ASN A 178 7.68 5.32 -9.06
N PRO A 179 7.57 6.36 -9.90
CA PRO A 179 6.49 7.32 -9.83
C PRO A 179 5.13 6.66 -10.02
N MET A 180 4.09 7.22 -9.40
CA MET A 180 2.72 6.76 -9.57
C MET A 180 2.21 7.00 -11.00
N PHE A 181 2.53 8.14 -11.59
CA PHE A 181 2.19 8.49 -12.98
C PHE A 181 3.38 8.27 -13.89
N ALA A 182 3.19 7.60 -15.05
CA ALA A 182 4.27 7.18 -15.93
C ALA A 182 5.04 8.37 -16.52
N ASP A 183 4.31 9.31 -17.12
CA ASP A 183 4.89 10.35 -17.97
C ASP A 183 4.75 11.77 -17.40
N ASN A 184 4.27 11.91 -16.17
CA ASN A 184 4.13 13.23 -15.55
C ASN A 184 5.47 13.94 -15.42
N ALA A 185 5.47 15.24 -15.70
CA ALA A 185 6.64 16.11 -15.51
C ALA A 185 7.08 16.14 -14.04
N VAL A 186 6.13 16.19 -13.11
CA VAL A 186 6.39 16.10 -11.67
C VAL A 186 6.32 14.65 -11.24
N LYS A 187 7.43 14.11 -10.75
CA LYS A 187 7.50 12.73 -10.26
C LYS A 187 6.95 12.64 -8.83
N GLN A 188 5.98 11.77 -8.65
CA GLN A 188 5.29 11.57 -7.37
C GLN A 188 5.32 10.09 -7.00
N ASN A 189 5.95 9.76 -5.89
CA ASN A 189 6.08 8.39 -5.39
C ASN A 189 5.10 8.16 -4.25
N ASN A 190 4.44 7.03 -4.22
CA ASN A 190 3.46 6.73 -3.19
C ASN A 190 4.14 6.22 -1.92
N ILE A 191 3.75 6.77 -0.76
CA ILE A 191 4.10 6.28 0.56
C ILE A 191 2.84 5.80 1.28
N SER A 192 2.93 4.64 1.90
CA SER A 192 1.81 4.03 2.61
C SER A 192 2.23 3.63 4.03
N LEU A 193 1.39 3.94 5.00
CA LEU A 193 1.54 3.52 6.39
C LEU A 193 0.26 2.85 6.86
N GLY A 194 0.37 1.71 7.51
CA GLY A 194 -0.80 0.96 7.97
C GLY A 194 -0.49 -0.11 8.99
N VAL A 195 -1.50 -0.89 9.30
CA VAL A 195 -1.43 -2.06 10.18
C VAL A 195 -1.59 -3.31 9.32
N ARG A 196 -0.78 -4.30 9.59
CA ARG A 196 -0.78 -5.59 8.94
C ARG A 196 -1.14 -6.67 9.96
N PHE A 197 -2.01 -7.58 9.57
CA PHE A 197 -2.38 -8.76 10.34
C PHE A 197 -1.91 -10.01 9.58
N ASP A 198 -1.16 -10.86 10.24
CA ASP A 198 -0.68 -12.14 9.71
C ASP A 198 -1.32 -13.27 10.52
N TRP A 199 -2.24 -14.02 9.91
CA TRP A 199 -2.80 -15.23 10.51
C TRP A 199 -1.97 -16.45 10.11
N ASN A 200 -1.62 -17.27 11.12
CA ASN A 200 -0.90 -18.53 10.98
C ASN A 200 -1.80 -19.71 11.24
#